data_ddc69f41fe8ea63aa0f4c0b7b82b22c8
#
_entry.id   ddc69f41fe8ea63aa0f4c0b7b82b22c8
#
_cell.length_a   1.000
_cell.length_b   1.000
_cell.length_c   1.000
_cell.angle_alpha   90.00
_cell.angle_beta   90.00
_cell.angle_gamma   90.00
#
_symmetry.space_group_name_H-M   'P 1'
#
loop_
_entity.id
_entity.type
_entity.pdbx_description
1 polymer ?
#
loop_
_entity_poly.entity_id
_entity_poly.type
_entity_poly.pdbx_seq_one_letter_code
_entity_poly.pdbx_strand_id
1 'polypeptide(L)'
;GPKGAYSMYLPKGDKEVKVEAAVMASLLIPWKVINKVGKLDEGSFMYFEDIEYCRRLKNASVPVYFCPQATFNHHLGASSKKIGLEKAQQHQRKGEIFYHGRIKYVLFWLIYKIIAGKRKLKSLIIKH
;
A
#
# COMPACT_ATOMS: atom_id res chain seq x y z
N GLY A 1 -1.24 -12.74 -10.85
CA GLY A 1 -1.23 -11.29 -10.78
C GLY A 1 0.13 -10.75 -11.21
N PRO A 2 0.26 -9.50 -11.66
CA PRO A 2 1.55 -8.96 -12.03
C PRO A 2 2.45 -8.98 -10.80
N LYS A 3 3.57 -9.69 -10.88
CA LYS A 3 4.65 -9.57 -9.93
C LYS A 3 5.09 -8.11 -9.95
N GLY A 4 4.88 -7.37 -8.84
CA GLY A 4 5.66 -6.19 -8.62
C GLY A 4 5.00 -4.82 -8.74
N ALA A 5 3.76 -4.64 -8.32
CA ALA A 5 3.30 -3.28 -8.02
C ALA A 5 3.71 -2.81 -6.61
N TYR A 6 4.14 -3.72 -5.74
CA TYR A 6 4.63 -3.42 -4.39
C TYR A 6 5.89 -4.26 -4.13
N SER A 7 7.01 -3.88 -4.73
CA SER A 7 8.28 -4.38 -4.23
C SER A 7 8.50 -3.70 -2.88
N MET A 8 8.30 -4.44 -1.80
CA MET A 8 8.74 -3.98 -0.49
C MET A 8 10.25 -3.81 -0.56
N TYR A 9 10.69 -2.56 -0.68
CA TYR A 9 12.09 -2.23 -0.60
C TYR A 9 12.50 -2.30 0.87
N LEU A 10 13.37 -3.25 1.19
CA LEU A 10 14.03 -3.30 2.48
C LEU A 10 15.39 -2.63 2.33
N PRO A 11 15.65 -1.51 3.01
CA PRO A 11 16.97 -0.91 3.02
C PRO A 11 18.01 -1.92 3.50
N LYS A 12 19.17 -1.95 2.85
CA LYS A 12 20.28 -2.83 3.25
C LYS A 12 21.16 -2.12 4.28
N GLY A 13 21.70 -2.89 5.22
CA GLY A 13 22.61 -2.40 6.25
C GLY A 13 21.99 -2.41 7.64
N ASP A 14 22.78 -1.98 8.61
CA ASP A 14 22.49 -1.98 10.04
C ASP A 14 22.10 -0.60 10.61
N LYS A 15 22.11 0.44 9.77
CA LYS A 15 21.77 1.81 10.16
C LYS A 15 20.32 2.13 9.86
N GLU A 16 19.74 2.98 10.67
CA GLU A 16 18.43 3.56 10.40
C GLU A 16 18.42 4.34 9.09
N VAL A 17 17.39 4.11 8.28
CA VAL A 17 17.24 4.76 6.97
C VAL A 17 15.88 5.43 6.87
N LYS A 18 15.89 6.70 6.46
CA LYS A 18 14.67 7.42 6.15
C LYS A 18 13.99 6.79 4.94
N VAL A 19 12.68 6.49 5.09
CA VAL A 19 11.84 5.90 4.05
C VAL A 19 10.64 6.79 3.75
N GLU A 20 10.03 6.62 2.57
CA GLU A 20 8.85 7.41 2.22
C GLU A 20 7.57 6.86 2.84
N ALA A 21 7.50 5.55 3.02
CA ALA A 21 6.36 4.88 3.63
C ALA A 21 6.81 3.58 4.32
N ALA A 22 6.03 3.14 5.30
CA ALA A 22 6.20 1.88 6.00
C ALA A 22 4.85 1.18 6.11
N VAL A 23 4.87 -0.16 6.14
CA VAL A 23 3.67 -0.98 6.30
C VAL A 23 3.23 -0.96 7.77
N MET A 24 1.92 -0.89 8.02
CA MET A 24 1.34 -0.88 9.38
C MET A 24 1.50 -2.21 10.13
N ALA A 25 2.08 -3.23 9.53
CA ALA A 25 2.38 -4.49 10.22
C ALA A 25 3.24 -4.30 11.48
N SER A 26 4.16 -3.32 11.47
CA SER A 26 4.91 -2.88 12.65
C SER A 26 5.38 -1.44 12.46
N LEU A 27 4.60 -0.50 12.96
CA LEU A 27 4.92 0.91 12.92
C LEU A 27 4.75 1.51 14.32
N LEU A 28 5.85 1.97 14.91
CA LEU A 28 5.82 2.72 16.17
C LEU A 28 5.56 4.20 15.89
N ILE A 29 4.48 4.72 16.45
CA ILE A 29 4.08 6.12 16.27
C ILE A 29 4.10 6.80 17.64
N PRO A 30 5.02 7.74 17.91
CA PRO A 30 5.04 8.49 19.15
C PRO A 30 3.76 9.30 19.36
N TRP A 31 3.28 9.41 20.61
CA TRP A 31 2.06 10.12 20.93
C TRP A 31 2.04 11.59 20.44
N LYS A 32 3.18 12.27 20.52
CA LYS A 32 3.35 13.62 19.97
C LYS A 32 3.06 13.72 18.48
N VAL A 33 3.35 12.65 17.73
CA VAL A 33 3.08 12.58 16.28
C VAL A 33 1.58 12.37 16.06
N ILE A 34 0.94 11.51 16.84
CA ILE A 34 -0.52 11.32 16.78
C ILE A 34 -1.24 12.63 17.08
N ASN A 35 -0.79 13.39 18.09
CA ASN A 35 -1.37 14.69 18.40
C ASN A 35 -1.20 15.72 17.27
N LYS A 36 -0.09 15.64 16.51
CA LYS A 36 0.20 16.55 15.39
C LYS A 36 -0.54 16.17 14.10
N VAL A 37 -0.59 14.88 13.78
CA VAL A 37 -1.03 14.37 12.46
C VAL A 37 -2.44 13.77 12.53
N GLY A 38 -2.88 13.42 13.74
CA GLY A 38 -4.14 12.71 13.99
C GLY A 38 -3.97 11.18 14.00
N LYS A 39 -5.05 10.50 14.29
CA LYS A 39 -5.15 9.03 14.25
C LYS A 39 -5.24 8.52 12.82
N LEU A 40 -5.23 7.21 12.65
CA LEU A 40 -5.57 6.56 11.38
C LEU A 40 -6.96 6.97 10.94
N ASP A 41 -7.14 7.14 9.64
CA ASP A 41 -8.43 7.48 9.06
C ASP A 41 -9.29 6.21 8.92
N GLU A 42 -10.51 6.25 9.41
CA GLU A 42 -11.45 5.13 9.38
C GLU A 42 -12.10 4.92 8.00
N GLY A 43 -11.86 5.82 7.04
CA GLY A 43 -12.33 5.69 5.66
C GLY A 43 -11.71 4.51 4.90
N SER A 44 -10.57 3.99 5.39
CA SER A 44 -9.96 2.75 4.90
C SER A 44 -9.77 1.77 6.05
N PHE A 45 -10.58 0.70 6.09
CA PHE A 45 -10.47 -0.34 7.12
C PHE A 45 -9.26 -1.25 6.92
N MET A 46 -8.87 -1.50 5.68
CA MET A 46 -7.79 -2.44 5.32
C MET A 46 -7.25 -2.08 3.95
N TYR A 47 -5.93 -2.06 3.82
CA TYR A 47 -5.17 -1.57 2.67
C TYR A 47 -5.26 -0.05 2.48
N PHE A 48 -4.15 0.55 2.10
CA PHE A 48 -3.95 1.99 1.89
C PHE A 48 -3.96 2.87 3.16
N GLU A 49 -4.32 2.35 4.34
CA GLU A 49 -4.24 3.06 5.62
C GLU A 49 -2.81 3.48 5.95
N ASP A 50 -1.86 2.60 5.65
CA ASP A 50 -0.42 2.82 5.84
C ASP A 50 0.13 3.91 4.92
N ILE A 51 -0.17 3.83 3.63
CA ILE A 51 0.29 4.80 2.63
C ILE A 51 -0.38 6.17 2.88
N GLU A 52 -1.65 6.18 3.25
CA GLU A 52 -2.39 7.40 3.57
C GLU A 52 -1.78 8.11 4.79
N TYR A 53 -1.52 7.35 5.86
CA TYR A 53 -0.91 7.90 7.06
C TYR A 53 0.51 8.41 6.80
N CYS A 54 1.33 7.65 6.08
CA CYS A 54 2.66 8.10 5.67
C CYS A 54 2.61 9.36 4.80
N ARG A 55 1.61 9.52 3.94
CA ARG A 55 1.37 10.77 3.18
C ARG A 55 1.09 11.95 4.12
N ARG A 56 0.26 11.76 5.16
CA ARG A 56 0.00 12.82 6.17
C ARG A 56 1.25 13.15 6.97
N LEU A 57 2.04 12.15 7.35
CA LEU A 57 3.35 12.35 8.00
C LEU A 57 4.27 13.21 7.13
N LYS A 58 4.39 12.88 5.84
CA LYS A 58 5.18 13.64 4.87
C LYS A 58 4.71 15.10 4.76
N ASN A 59 3.41 15.32 4.65
CA ASN A 59 2.82 16.67 4.57
C ASN A 59 3.05 17.49 5.85
N ALA A 60 3.11 16.83 7.00
CA ALA A 60 3.42 17.45 8.28
C ALA A 60 4.93 17.56 8.56
N SER A 61 5.78 17.22 7.59
CA SER A 61 7.25 17.18 7.72
C SER A 61 7.75 16.27 8.86
N VAL A 62 7.03 15.16 9.10
CA VAL A 62 7.43 14.13 10.06
C VAL A 62 8.08 12.98 9.30
N PRO A 63 9.38 12.73 9.53
CA PRO A 63 10.09 11.65 8.83
C PRO A 63 9.69 10.27 9.36
N VAL A 64 9.72 9.28 8.46
CA VAL A 64 9.58 7.85 8.77
C VAL A 64 10.93 7.19 8.62
N TYR A 65 11.31 6.33 9.57
CA TYR A 65 12.57 5.61 9.55
C TYR A 65 12.34 4.10 9.58
N PHE A 66 13.08 3.39 8.78
CA PHE A 66 13.26 1.95 8.91
C PHE A 66 14.36 1.69 9.91
N CYS A 67 14.08 0.88 10.95
CA CYS A 67 15.02 0.50 12.00
C CYS A 67 15.38 -0.98 11.83
N PRO A 68 16.56 -1.33 11.29
CA PRO A 68 16.94 -2.72 11.01
C PRO A 68 17.19 -3.54 12.27
N GLN A 69 17.46 -2.90 13.42
CA GLN A 69 17.66 -3.57 14.71
C GLN A 69 16.33 -4.11 15.29
N ALA A 70 15.18 -3.57 14.86
CA ALA A 70 13.88 -4.04 15.29
C ALA A 70 13.36 -5.11 14.34
N THR A 71 13.29 -6.35 14.81
CA THR A 71 12.78 -7.49 14.03
C THR A 71 11.50 -8.03 14.62
N PHE A 72 10.59 -8.46 13.75
CA PHE A 72 9.34 -9.09 14.15
C PHE A 72 8.89 -10.11 13.08
N ASN A 73 8.10 -11.09 13.51
CA ASN A 73 7.54 -12.09 12.61
C ASN A 73 6.16 -11.64 12.13
N HIS A 74 6.01 -11.44 10.83
CA HIS A 74 4.75 -11.07 10.20
C HIS A 74 4.21 -12.19 9.32
N HIS A 75 3.04 -12.72 9.66
CA HIS A 75 2.34 -13.72 8.84
C HIS A 75 1.61 -13.04 7.68
N LEU A 76 2.30 -12.89 6.55
CA LEU A 76 1.76 -12.25 5.35
C LEU A 76 0.42 -12.88 4.92
N GLY A 77 -0.56 -12.01 4.70
CA GLY A 77 -1.87 -12.40 4.22
C GLY A 77 -2.76 -13.11 5.24
N ALA A 78 -2.37 -13.20 6.52
CA ALA A 78 -3.20 -13.84 7.54
C ALA A 78 -4.58 -13.17 7.67
N SER A 79 -4.63 -11.84 7.70
CA SER A 79 -5.88 -11.07 7.79
C SER A 79 -6.76 -11.28 6.55
N SER A 80 -6.18 -11.20 5.35
CA SER A 80 -6.92 -11.41 4.10
C SER A 80 -7.44 -12.85 3.95
N LYS A 81 -6.68 -13.84 4.39
CA LYS A 81 -7.15 -15.24 4.45
C LYS A 81 -8.33 -15.40 5.41
N LYS A 82 -8.28 -14.74 6.57
CA LYS A 82 -9.34 -14.81 7.58
C LYS A 82 -10.67 -14.21 7.10
N ILE A 83 -10.63 -13.09 6.38
CA ILE A 83 -11.84 -12.43 5.88
C ILE A 83 -12.33 -12.96 4.52
N GLY A 84 -11.50 -13.74 3.83
CA GLY A 84 -11.77 -14.27 2.49
C GLY A 84 -11.34 -13.33 1.37
N LEU A 85 -10.97 -13.92 0.23
CA LEU A 85 -10.38 -13.22 -0.90
C LEU A 85 -11.28 -12.11 -1.45
N GLU A 86 -12.56 -12.39 -1.58
CA GLU A 86 -13.53 -11.43 -2.14
C GLU A 86 -13.65 -10.17 -1.27
N LYS A 87 -13.81 -10.34 0.04
CA LYS A 87 -13.85 -9.22 0.98
C LYS A 87 -12.53 -8.44 1.01
N ALA A 88 -11.39 -9.15 0.95
CA ALA A 88 -10.09 -8.52 0.87
C ALA A 88 -9.97 -7.63 -0.39
N GLN A 89 -10.42 -8.11 -1.55
CA GLN A 89 -10.44 -7.33 -2.79
C GLN A 89 -11.40 -6.12 -2.71
N GLN A 90 -12.55 -6.28 -2.06
CA GLN A 90 -13.47 -5.16 -1.83
C GLN A 90 -12.84 -4.07 -0.95
N HIS A 91 -12.13 -4.46 0.13
CA HIS A 91 -11.40 -3.51 0.98
C HIS A 91 -10.27 -2.82 0.22
N GLN A 92 -9.48 -3.57 -0.56
CA GLN A 92 -8.43 -3.00 -1.39
C GLN A 92 -9.00 -1.95 -2.36
N ARG A 93 -10.09 -2.27 -3.06
CA ARG A 93 -10.76 -1.33 -3.97
C ARG A 93 -11.26 -0.08 -3.26
N LYS A 94 -11.86 -0.22 -2.07
CA LYS A 94 -12.29 0.93 -1.26
C LYS A 94 -11.09 1.78 -0.85
N GLY A 95 -10.00 1.18 -0.40
CA GLY A 95 -8.77 1.87 -0.05
C GLY A 95 -8.14 2.60 -1.24
N GLU A 96 -8.10 1.99 -2.43
CA GLU A 96 -7.63 2.64 -3.66
C GLU A 96 -8.46 3.89 -4.00
N ILE A 97 -9.79 3.78 -3.94
CA ILE A 97 -10.71 4.91 -4.20
C ILE A 97 -10.54 6.00 -3.14
N PHE A 98 -10.42 5.61 -1.87
CA PHE A 98 -10.19 6.54 -0.77
C PHE A 98 -8.88 7.32 -0.94
N TYR A 99 -7.79 6.62 -1.25
CA TYR A 99 -6.46 7.23 -1.38
C TYR A 99 -6.29 8.11 -2.63
N HIS A 100 -6.75 7.62 -3.78
CA HIS A 100 -6.56 8.30 -5.07
C HIS A 100 -7.70 9.25 -5.44
N GLY A 101 -8.89 9.06 -4.87
CA GLY A 101 -10.13 9.69 -5.29
C GLY A 101 -10.76 8.97 -6.48
N ARG A 102 -12.08 9.11 -6.63
CA ARG A 102 -12.88 8.40 -7.65
C ARG A 102 -12.41 8.64 -9.08
N ILE A 103 -12.08 9.89 -9.42
CA ILE A 103 -11.68 10.26 -10.79
C ILE A 103 -10.37 9.57 -11.18
N LYS A 104 -9.32 9.67 -10.34
CA LYS A 104 -8.04 9.03 -10.61
C LYS A 104 -8.17 7.50 -10.63
N TYR A 105 -8.97 6.93 -9.74
CA TYR A 105 -9.25 5.49 -9.73
C TYR A 105 -9.84 5.03 -11.07
N VAL A 106 -10.86 5.72 -11.60
CA VAL A 106 -11.48 5.39 -12.89
C VAL A 106 -10.47 5.51 -14.03
N LEU A 107 -9.66 6.57 -14.05
CA LEU A 107 -8.61 6.75 -15.06
C LEU A 107 -7.58 5.62 -15.03
N PHE A 108 -7.08 5.24 -13.84
CA PHE A 108 -6.16 4.11 -13.70
C PHE A 108 -6.78 2.79 -14.15
N TRP A 109 -8.06 2.56 -13.80
CA TRP A 109 -8.78 1.36 -14.23
C TRP A 109 -8.94 1.29 -15.76
N LEU A 110 -9.27 2.41 -16.42
CA LEU A 110 -9.35 2.50 -17.89
C LEU A 110 -8.00 2.21 -18.54
N ILE A 111 -6.93 2.84 -18.07
CA ILE A 111 -5.56 2.60 -18.56
C ILE A 111 -5.20 1.12 -18.40
N TYR A 112 -5.46 0.53 -17.24
CA TYR A 112 -5.22 -0.88 -17.00
C TYR A 112 -5.98 -1.79 -17.98
N LYS A 113 -7.26 -1.51 -18.25
CA LYS A 113 -8.08 -2.26 -19.22
C LYS A 113 -7.51 -2.19 -20.63
N ILE A 114 -7.06 -1.00 -21.06
CA ILE A 114 -6.43 -0.82 -22.38
C ILE A 114 -5.14 -1.65 -22.49
N ILE A 115 -4.28 -1.59 -21.47
CA ILE A 115 -3.01 -2.33 -21.45
C ILE A 115 -3.28 -3.84 -21.42
N ALA A 116 -4.22 -4.29 -20.59
CA ALA A 116 -4.59 -5.70 -20.49
C ALA A 116 -5.19 -6.23 -21.80
N GLY A 117 -6.04 -5.44 -22.46
CA GLY A 117 -6.59 -5.76 -23.79
C GLY A 117 -5.50 -5.90 -24.85
N LYS A 118 -4.54 -4.97 -24.92
CA LYS A 118 -3.40 -5.05 -25.83
C LYS A 118 -2.53 -6.29 -25.59
N ARG A 119 -2.29 -6.66 -24.33
CA ARG A 119 -1.52 -7.88 -23.99
C ARG A 119 -2.23 -9.16 -24.44
N LYS A 120 -3.55 -9.23 -24.24
CA LYS A 120 -4.36 -10.37 -24.71
C LYS A 120 -4.34 -10.50 -26.23
N LEU A 121 -4.45 -9.39 -26.96
CA LEU A 121 -4.38 -9.38 -28.41
C LEU A 121 -3.00 -9.86 -28.92
N LYS A 122 -1.92 -9.36 -28.32
CA LYS A 122 -0.55 -9.76 -28.68
C LYS A 122 -0.30 -11.25 -28.42
N SER A 123 -0.85 -11.81 -27.33
CA SER A 123 -0.72 -13.25 -27.04
C SER A 123 -1.50 -14.15 -28.01
N LEU A 124 -2.55 -13.64 -28.65
CA LEU A 124 -3.30 -14.35 -29.71
C LEU A 124 -2.57 -14.35 -31.06
N ILE A 125 -1.88 -13.25 -31.38
CA ILE A 125 -1.11 -13.10 -32.65
C ILE A 125 0.16 -13.95 -32.62
N ILE A 126 0.80 -14.14 -31.47
CA ILE A 126 2.04 -14.95 -31.36
C ILE A 126 1.78 -16.47 -31.36
N LYS A 127 0.53 -16.91 -31.21
CA LYS A 127 0.14 -18.33 -31.24
C LYS A 127 -0.25 -18.85 -32.61
N HIS A 128 -0.17 -18.04 -33.64
CA HIS A 128 -0.29 -18.38 -35.07
C HIS A 128 1.02 -18.07 -35.78
#